data_bed22a2c981deb661ca036162358799f
#
_entry.id   bed22a2c981deb661ca036162358799f
#
_cell.length_a   1.000
_cell.length_b   1.000
_cell.length_c   1.000
_cell.angle_alpha   90.00
_cell.angle_beta   90.00
_cell.angle_gamma   90.00
#
_symmetry.space_group_name_H-M   'P 1'
#
loop_
_entity.id
_entity.type
_entity.pdbx_description
1 polymer ?
#
loop_
_entity_poly.entity_id
_entity_poly.type
_entity_poly.pdbx_seq_one_letter_code
_entity_poly.pdbx_strand_id
1 'polypeptide(L)'
;MILTVTNAVKACGRIVVVALVLHGTLLGELLAQQGDIDVGTQSPVAGVTFRFIQSNGITMRIAETGTGPLVLLAHGWPESWYSWRHQMTMLADAGYHVVAPDMRGYGETDKPAAVDDYNINHVAGDLVGILDALGEETAILVGHDWGAIVAWTTVLLHPSRFTALIAMSVPYGGRVAQSPMDSWREDFGENFFYILYHNEPGGVAEAEYDAHPRGLISRLYLSPNAPREPSIITDPRRSAGGWIGRLGAPKGLPDWLRQEDLDYVVSQFENAGFRGGINYYRNFHRNWEITEHLQGATIKIPVLFIAGSGDSVIAGADKDRLTATISRAAEDLRDVVLIPEIGHWVQQEAPAETNAAMMEFLNSL
;
A
#
# COMPACT_ATOMS: atom_id res chain seq x y z
N MET A 1 13.61 67.98 -35.40
CA MET A 1 14.53 67.26 -36.26
C MET A 1 14.27 65.80 -36.01
N ILE A 2 13.33 65.27 -36.82
CA ILE A 2 12.86 63.87 -36.75
C ILE A 2 13.61 63.20 -37.90
N LEU A 3 14.39 62.16 -37.65
CA LEU A 3 14.94 61.28 -38.68
C LEU A 3 15.11 59.86 -38.10
N THR A 4 14.18 59.03 -38.58
CA THR A 4 14.37 57.65 -39.04
C THR A 4 14.97 56.62 -38.11
N VAL A 5 14.08 55.86 -37.51
CA VAL A 5 14.31 54.48 -37.03
C VAL A 5 13.27 53.58 -37.77
N THR A 6 13.54 53.19 -39.00
CA THR A 6 12.64 52.30 -39.77
C THR A 6 13.41 51.36 -40.70
N ASN A 7 14.46 50.68 -40.21
CA ASN A 7 15.04 49.61 -41.04
C ASN A 7 15.81 48.52 -40.25
N ALA A 8 15.59 48.37 -38.98
CA ALA A 8 16.30 47.36 -38.17
C ALA A 8 15.43 46.16 -37.72
N VAL A 9 14.13 46.11 -38.08
CA VAL A 9 13.20 45.09 -37.54
C VAL A 9 13.00 43.87 -38.43
N LYS A 10 13.47 43.92 -39.70
CA LYS A 10 13.29 42.81 -40.63
C LYS A 10 14.40 41.74 -40.66
N ALA A 11 15.54 41.97 -40.01
CA ALA A 11 16.63 40.99 -39.97
C ALA A 11 16.63 40.12 -38.69
N CYS A 12 15.91 40.51 -37.62
CA CYS A 12 15.88 39.79 -36.33
C CYS A 12 14.80 38.70 -36.27
N GLY A 13 13.75 38.75 -37.12
CA GLY A 13 12.61 37.83 -37.04
C GLY A 13 12.87 36.40 -37.60
N ARG A 14 13.91 36.20 -38.43
CA ARG A 14 14.23 34.87 -38.98
C ARG A 14 15.20 34.06 -38.13
N ILE A 15 16.03 34.72 -37.31
CA ILE A 15 17.02 34.03 -36.45
C ILE A 15 16.37 33.56 -35.17
N VAL A 16 15.37 34.27 -34.65
CA VAL A 16 14.65 33.92 -33.38
C VAL A 16 13.74 32.68 -33.57
N VAL A 17 13.13 32.49 -34.77
CA VAL A 17 12.26 31.32 -35.01
C VAL A 17 13.05 30.01 -35.18
N VAL A 18 14.27 30.06 -35.72
CA VAL A 18 15.12 28.86 -35.86
C VAL A 18 15.73 28.48 -34.52
N ALA A 19 16.06 29.45 -33.64
CA ALA A 19 16.58 29.16 -32.30
C ALA A 19 15.51 28.58 -31.37
N LEU A 20 14.24 28.99 -31.48
CA LEU A 20 13.14 28.47 -30.67
C LEU A 20 12.71 27.05 -31.10
N VAL A 21 12.81 26.69 -32.37
CA VAL A 21 12.51 25.32 -32.83
C VAL A 21 13.64 24.35 -32.45
N LEU A 22 14.89 24.80 -32.52
CA LEU A 22 16.05 23.98 -32.07
C LEU A 22 16.12 23.78 -30.54
N HIS A 23 15.64 24.78 -29.76
CA HIS A 23 15.55 24.60 -28.30
C HIS A 23 14.35 23.76 -27.87
N GLY A 24 13.27 23.75 -28.61
CA GLY A 24 12.11 22.92 -28.37
C GLY A 24 12.37 21.43 -28.59
N THR A 25 13.14 21.08 -29.61
CA THR A 25 13.54 19.69 -29.88
C THR A 25 14.61 19.19 -28.91
N LEU A 26 15.58 20.03 -28.53
CA LEU A 26 16.58 19.71 -27.51
C LEU A 26 15.99 19.57 -26.10
N LEU A 27 14.96 20.36 -25.74
CA LEU A 27 14.26 20.18 -24.48
C LEU A 27 13.34 18.92 -24.49
N GLY A 28 12.74 18.60 -25.64
CA GLY A 28 11.98 17.38 -25.80
C GLY A 28 12.84 16.12 -25.69
N GLU A 29 14.02 16.12 -26.29
CA GLU A 29 14.99 15.03 -26.18
C GLU A 29 15.67 14.98 -24.80
N LEU A 30 15.86 16.13 -24.10
CA LEU A 30 16.37 16.14 -22.72
C LEU A 30 15.35 15.63 -21.70
N LEU A 31 14.05 15.83 -21.94
CA LEU A 31 12.97 15.30 -21.10
C LEU A 31 12.69 13.82 -21.39
N ALA A 32 13.00 13.33 -22.58
CA ALA A 32 12.93 11.90 -22.92
C ALA A 32 14.15 11.11 -22.45
N GLN A 33 15.23 11.79 -22.01
CA GLN A 33 16.44 11.20 -21.42
C GLN A 33 16.54 11.43 -19.90
N GLN A 34 15.44 11.73 -19.21
CA GLN A 34 15.39 11.51 -17.76
C GLN A 34 15.30 10.00 -17.52
N GLY A 35 16.42 9.34 -17.84
CA GLY A 35 16.69 7.99 -17.39
C GLY A 35 16.57 7.91 -15.89
N ASP A 36 16.13 6.78 -15.44
CA ASP A 36 16.01 6.33 -14.06
C ASP A 36 17.09 6.94 -13.18
N ILE A 37 16.68 7.72 -12.18
CA ILE A 37 17.63 8.21 -11.16
C ILE A 37 17.92 7.00 -10.27
N ASP A 38 19.02 6.32 -10.54
CA ASP A 38 19.60 5.35 -9.63
C ASP A 38 20.02 6.09 -8.34
N VAL A 39 19.14 6.06 -7.35
CA VAL A 39 19.40 6.66 -6.05
C VAL A 39 20.03 5.60 -5.18
N GLY A 40 21.35 5.53 -5.22
CA GLY A 40 22.22 4.56 -4.59
C GLY A 40 22.10 4.38 -3.06
N THR A 41 20.90 4.17 -2.56
CA THR A 41 20.69 3.54 -1.26
C THR A 41 20.61 2.03 -1.47
N GLN A 42 21.64 1.34 -1.02
CA GLN A 42 21.71 -0.11 -1.13
C GLN A 42 20.52 -0.74 -0.39
N SER A 43 19.73 -1.57 -1.09
CA SER A 43 18.65 -2.33 -0.49
C SER A 43 19.17 -3.28 0.58
N PRO A 44 18.50 -3.43 1.73
CA PRO A 44 18.83 -4.45 2.72
C PRO A 44 18.53 -5.88 2.24
N VAL A 45 17.84 -6.03 1.10
CA VAL A 45 17.49 -7.32 0.50
C VAL A 45 18.34 -7.54 -0.74
N ALA A 46 19.06 -8.64 -0.77
CA ALA A 46 19.96 -8.97 -1.88
C ALA A 46 19.19 -9.09 -3.20
N GLY A 47 19.72 -8.51 -4.28
CA GLY A 47 19.12 -8.53 -5.61
C GLY A 47 17.95 -7.56 -5.80
N VAL A 48 17.53 -6.84 -4.76
CA VAL A 48 16.50 -5.79 -4.85
C VAL A 48 17.18 -4.45 -5.09
N THR A 49 16.65 -3.68 -6.04
CA THR A 49 17.08 -2.32 -6.35
C THR A 49 15.93 -1.33 -6.14
N PHE A 50 16.28 -0.05 -5.96
CA PHE A 50 15.29 1.02 -5.84
C PHE A 50 15.31 1.90 -7.08
N ARG A 51 14.12 2.35 -7.46
CA ARG A 51 13.93 3.31 -8.54
C ARG A 51 12.79 4.26 -8.20
N PHE A 52 12.88 5.50 -8.66
CA PHE A 52 11.76 6.44 -8.63
C PHE A 52 11.06 6.49 -9.98
N ILE A 53 9.75 6.44 -9.95
CA ILE A 53 8.90 6.52 -11.14
C ILE A 53 7.82 7.59 -10.96
N GLN A 54 7.30 8.11 -12.07
CA GLN A 54 6.11 8.96 -12.05
C GLN A 54 4.88 8.08 -12.19
N SER A 55 3.96 8.16 -11.25
CA SER A 55 2.69 7.44 -11.27
C SER A 55 1.57 8.34 -10.80
N ASN A 56 0.51 8.47 -11.60
CA ASN A 56 -0.72 9.17 -11.21
C ASN A 56 -0.48 10.56 -10.57
N GLY A 57 0.49 11.30 -11.10
CA GLY A 57 0.80 12.68 -10.67
C GLY A 57 1.67 12.80 -9.42
N ILE A 58 2.22 11.70 -8.92
CA ILE A 58 3.19 11.68 -7.81
C ILE A 58 4.45 10.93 -8.21
N THR A 59 5.55 11.21 -7.48
CA THR A 59 6.78 10.43 -7.54
C THR A 59 6.69 9.26 -6.55
N MET A 60 6.84 8.04 -7.03
CA MET A 60 6.83 6.84 -6.20
C MET A 60 8.19 6.16 -6.19
N ARG A 61 8.67 5.76 -5.00
CA ARG A 61 9.78 4.83 -4.88
C ARG A 61 9.23 3.42 -5.02
N ILE A 62 9.88 2.63 -5.89
CA ILE A 62 9.63 1.21 -6.01
C ILE A 62 10.87 0.41 -5.66
N ALA A 63 10.69 -0.72 -5.00
CA ALA A 63 11.66 -1.77 -4.86
C ALA A 63 11.37 -2.83 -5.92
N GLU A 64 12.37 -3.22 -6.72
CA GLU A 64 12.17 -4.16 -7.81
C GLU A 64 13.28 -5.20 -7.89
N THR A 65 12.93 -6.38 -8.40
CA THR A 65 13.86 -7.50 -8.63
C THR A 65 13.30 -8.46 -9.66
N GLY A 66 14.16 -9.31 -10.23
CA GLY A 66 13.77 -10.34 -11.20
C GLY A 66 13.38 -9.78 -12.57
N THR A 67 12.94 -10.67 -13.44
CA THR A 67 12.49 -10.39 -14.82
C THR A 67 11.39 -11.37 -15.22
N GLY A 68 10.48 -10.98 -16.10
CA GLY A 68 9.37 -11.82 -16.55
C GLY A 68 8.02 -11.15 -16.37
N PRO A 69 6.92 -11.89 -16.24
CA PRO A 69 5.60 -11.31 -15.98
C PRO A 69 5.58 -10.51 -14.67
N LEU A 70 4.91 -9.34 -14.67
CA LEU A 70 4.90 -8.45 -13.51
C LEU A 70 4.02 -8.99 -12.37
N VAL A 71 4.58 -9.01 -11.17
CA VAL A 71 3.88 -9.17 -9.90
C VAL A 71 4.03 -7.89 -9.08
N LEU A 72 2.92 -7.21 -8.81
CA LEU A 72 2.86 -5.95 -8.07
C LEU A 72 2.38 -6.22 -6.63
N LEU A 73 3.19 -5.81 -5.63
CA LEU A 73 3.00 -6.12 -4.22
C LEU A 73 2.63 -4.85 -3.44
N ALA A 74 1.36 -4.70 -3.07
CA ALA A 74 0.84 -3.55 -2.31
C ALA A 74 0.84 -3.84 -0.80
N HIS A 75 1.64 -3.10 -0.04
CA HIS A 75 1.71 -3.24 1.42
C HIS A 75 0.57 -2.50 2.13
N GLY A 76 0.40 -2.79 3.43
CA GLY A 76 -0.59 -2.19 4.30
C GLY A 76 -0.04 -1.16 5.30
N TRP A 77 -0.73 -1.04 6.45
CA TRP A 77 -0.38 -0.13 7.53
C TRP A 77 -0.11 -0.88 8.84
N PRO A 78 0.91 -0.52 9.60
CA PRO A 78 2.01 0.38 9.27
C PRO A 78 3.19 -0.40 8.69
N GLU A 79 3.21 -0.54 7.38
CA GLU A 79 4.21 -1.32 6.64
C GLU A 79 5.02 -0.46 5.66
N SER A 80 5.84 -1.09 4.84
CA SER A 80 6.55 -0.56 3.69
C SER A 80 6.78 -1.69 2.67
N TRP A 81 7.44 -1.39 1.54
CA TRP A 81 7.87 -2.41 0.59
C TRP A 81 8.60 -3.60 1.27
N TYR A 82 9.25 -3.37 2.40
CA TYR A 82 10.07 -4.35 3.12
C TYR A 82 9.26 -5.51 3.71
N SER A 83 7.97 -5.34 3.89
CA SER A 83 7.06 -6.41 4.29
C SER A 83 7.07 -7.59 3.32
N TRP A 84 7.45 -7.33 2.07
CA TRP A 84 7.50 -8.29 0.98
C TRP A 84 8.88 -8.94 0.77
N ARG A 85 9.88 -8.66 1.63
CA ARG A 85 11.28 -9.11 1.47
C ARG A 85 11.44 -10.61 1.19
N HIS A 86 10.58 -11.45 1.76
CA HIS A 86 10.60 -12.90 1.57
C HIS A 86 9.93 -13.32 0.24
N GLN A 87 8.84 -12.65 -0.13
CA GLN A 87 8.09 -12.91 -1.35
C GLN A 87 8.84 -12.42 -2.59
N MET A 88 9.49 -11.25 -2.49
CA MET A 88 10.27 -10.68 -3.60
C MET A 88 11.33 -11.64 -4.11
N THR A 89 12.14 -12.19 -3.21
CA THR A 89 13.20 -13.12 -3.59
C THR A 89 12.62 -14.40 -4.21
N MET A 90 11.61 -14.99 -3.57
CA MET A 90 10.99 -16.22 -4.05
C MET A 90 10.35 -16.06 -5.44
N LEU A 91 9.62 -14.97 -5.67
CA LEU A 91 8.98 -14.69 -6.95
C LEU A 91 10.00 -14.39 -8.05
N ALA A 92 11.07 -13.67 -7.73
CA ALA A 92 12.16 -13.41 -8.68
C ALA A 92 12.87 -14.72 -9.11
N ASP A 93 13.14 -15.61 -8.15
CA ASP A 93 13.72 -16.92 -8.41
C ASP A 93 12.78 -17.82 -9.25
N ALA A 94 11.46 -17.58 -9.14
CA ALA A 94 10.44 -18.25 -9.95
C ALA A 94 10.25 -17.63 -11.36
N GLY A 95 11.00 -16.57 -11.71
CA GLY A 95 10.99 -15.98 -13.05
C GLY A 95 9.95 -14.87 -13.23
N TYR A 96 9.57 -14.17 -12.17
CA TYR A 96 8.72 -12.99 -12.23
C TYR A 96 9.52 -11.70 -12.12
N HIS A 97 9.05 -10.63 -12.77
CA HIS A 97 9.43 -9.26 -12.44
C HIS A 97 8.60 -8.83 -11.24
N VAL A 98 9.23 -8.52 -10.13
CA VAL A 98 8.57 -8.23 -8.85
C VAL A 98 8.77 -6.78 -8.48
N VAL A 99 7.68 -6.08 -8.24
CA VAL A 99 7.68 -4.67 -7.87
C VAL A 99 6.87 -4.45 -6.59
N ALA A 100 7.49 -3.85 -5.59
CA ALA A 100 6.88 -3.45 -4.34
C ALA A 100 7.08 -1.94 -4.14
N PRO A 101 6.06 -1.10 -4.37
CA PRO A 101 6.17 0.33 -4.09
C PRO A 101 6.17 0.60 -2.58
N ASP A 102 6.79 1.71 -2.17
CA ASP A 102 6.25 2.44 -1.04
C ASP A 102 4.94 3.06 -1.50
N MET A 103 3.85 2.66 -0.92
CA MET A 103 2.52 3.18 -1.26
C MET A 103 2.47 4.70 -1.03
N ARG A 104 1.53 5.41 -1.69
CA ARG A 104 1.31 6.86 -1.49
C ARG A 104 1.32 7.22 -0.01
N GLY A 105 2.18 8.17 0.39
CA GLY A 105 2.27 8.62 1.78
C GLY A 105 3.24 7.84 2.67
N TYR A 106 3.93 6.83 2.14
CA TYR A 106 4.89 6.01 2.88
C TYR A 106 6.31 6.16 2.34
N GLY A 107 7.28 5.76 3.14
CA GLY A 107 8.69 5.69 2.79
C GLY A 107 9.20 6.93 2.07
N GLU A 108 9.77 6.77 0.89
CA GLU A 108 10.25 7.87 0.05
C GLU A 108 9.30 8.27 -1.08
N THR A 109 8.13 7.66 -1.17
CA THR A 109 7.05 8.10 -2.07
C THR A 109 6.47 9.43 -1.61
N ASP A 110 5.99 10.24 -2.55
CA ASP A 110 5.34 11.52 -2.27
C ASP A 110 4.19 11.40 -1.26
N LYS A 111 4.05 12.45 -0.45
CA LYS A 111 3.10 12.55 0.67
C LYS A 111 2.18 13.76 0.49
N PRO A 112 1.18 13.71 -0.41
CA PRO A 112 0.23 14.80 -0.61
C PRO A 112 -0.39 15.27 0.69
N ALA A 113 -0.68 16.58 0.78
CA ALA A 113 -1.10 17.19 2.04
C ALA A 113 -2.59 16.96 2.36
N ALA A 114 -3.45 16.89 1.32
CA ALA A 114 -4.88 16.78 1.51
C ALA A 114 -5.29 15.33 1.83
N VAL A 115 -6.26 15.17 2.72
CA VAL A 115 -6.80 13.83 3.06
C VAL A 115 -7.41 13.18 1.83
N ASP A 116 -8.14 13.93 1.00
CA ASP A 116 -8.82 13.41 -0.20
C ASP A 116 -7.84 12.88 -1.26
N ASP A 117 -6.58 13.31 -1.25
CA ASP A 117 -5.54 12.76 -2.13
C ASP A 117 -5.24 11.27 -1.85
N TYR A 118 -5.76 10.71 -0.76
CA TYR A 118 -5.60 9.31 -0.35
C TYR A 118 -6.88 8.48 -0.51
N ASN A 119 -7.90 9.02 -1.21
CA ASN A 119 -9.09 8.23 -1.50
C ASN A 119 -8.75 7.07 -2.47
N ILE A 120 -9.64 6.10 -2.51
CA ILE A 120 -9.38 4.83 -3.20
C ILE A 120 -9.12 5.00 -4.71
N ASN A 121 -9.69 6.00 -5.37
CA ASN A 121 -9.44 6.25 -6.79
C ASN A 121 -7.99 6.72 -7.02
N HIS A 122 -7.44 7.55 -6.13
CA HIS A 122 -6.05 7.96 -6.21
C HIS A 122 -5.11 6.78 -5.97
N VAL A 123 -5.33 6.02 -4.90
CA VAL A 123 -4.43 4.91 -4.54
C VAL A 123 -4.51 3.75 -5.56
N ALA A 124 -5.71 3.45 -6.07
CA ALA A 124 -5.87 2.49 -7.16
C ALA A 124 -5.21 2.99 -8.47
N GLY A 125 -5.36 4.28 -8.76
CA GLY A 125 -4.71 4.93 -9.90
C GLY A 125 -3.18 4.88 -9.83
N ASP A 126 -2.60 4.92 -8.63
CA ASP A 126 -1.15 4.78 -8.44
C ASP A 126 -0.66 3.40 -8.88
N LEU A 127 -1.38 2.33 -8.52
CA LEU A 127 -1.02 0.97 -8.93
C LEU A 127 -1.09 0.79 -10.46
N VAL A 128 -2.12 1.36 -11.10
CA VAL A 128 -2.22 1.36 -12.57
C VAL A 128 -1.10 2.19 -13.19
N GLY A 129 -0.81 3.36 -12.64
CA GLY A 129 0.27 4.23 -13.11
C GLY A 129 1.67 3.61 -12.97
N ILE A 130 1.88 2.68 -12.03
CA ILE A 130 3.11 1.88 -11.95
C ILE A 130 3.21 0.99 -13.20
N LEU A 131 2.14 0.30 -13.60
CA LEU A 131 2.15 -0.51 -14.82
C LEU A 131 2.49 0.36 -16.05
N ASP A 132 1.86 1.54 -16.16
CA ASP A 132 2.10 2.46 -17.27
C ASP A 132 3.56 2.94 -17.31
N ALA A 133 4.14 3.28 -16.15
CA ALA A 133 5.53 3.72 -16.04
C ALA A 133 6.54 2.61 -16.37
N LEU A 134 6.17 1.35 -16.14
CA LEU A 134 6.98 0.17 -16.46
C LEU A 134 6.78 -0.31 -17.90
N GLY A 135 5.77 0.19 -18.62
CA GLY A 135 5.39 -0.27 -19.95
C GLY A 135 4.66 -1.61 -19.95
N GLU A 136 4.05 -1.99 -18.81
CA GLU A 136 3.36 -3.26 -18.63
C GLU A 136 1.84 -3.10 -18.91
N GLU A 137 1.29 -3.97 -19.74
CA GLU A 137 -0.15 -3.97 -19.99
C GLU A 137 -0.93 -4.52 -18.81
N THR A 138 -0.43 -5.57 -18.18
CA THR A 138 -1.09 -6.27 -17.09
C THR A 138 -0.10 -6.72 -16.02
N ALA A 139 -0.62 -6.98 -14.82
CA ALA A 139 0.13 -7.56 -13.71
C ALA A 139 -0.72 -8.57 -12.93
N ILE A 140 -0.05 -9.40 -12.13
CA ILE A 140 -0.64 -10.09 -11.00
C ILE A 140 -0.57 -9.12 -9.82
N LEU A 141 -1.69 -8.87 -9.14
CA LEU A 141 -1.75 -7.97 -7.99
C LEU A 141 -1.79 -8.77 -6.68
N VAL A 142 -0.91 -8.38 -5.77
CA VAL A 142 -0.87 -8.95 -4.41
C VAL A 142 -1.04 -7.81 -3.42
N GLY A 143 -1.88 -7.98 -2.40
CA GLY A 143 -2.08 -6.96 -1.37
C GLY A 143 -2.24 -7.55 0.01
N HIS A 144 -1.70 -6.84 1.02
CA HIS A 144 -1.86 -7.18 2.43
C HIS A 144 -2.45 -5.99 3.19
N ASP A 145 -3.36 -6.22 4.15
CA ASP A 145 -4.02 -5.21 4.98
C ASP A 145 -4.65 -4.08 4.12
N TRP A 146 -4.24 -2.82 4.25
CA TRP A 146 -4.67 -1.74 3.35
C TRP A 146 -4.33 -2.02 1.90
N GLY A 147 -3.19 -2.67 1.63
CA GLY A 147 -2.86 -3.11 0.28
C GLY A 147 -3.88 -4.11 -0.28
N ALA A 148 -4.48 -4.98 0.56
CA ALA A 148 -5.56 -5.86 0.13
C ALA A 148 -6.86 -5.08 -0.14
N ILE A 149 -7.24 -4.13 0.73
CA ILE A 149 -8.41 -3.24 0.50
C ILE A 149 -8.27 -2.50 -0.83
N VAL A 150 -7.08 -1.95 -1.08
CA VAL A 150 -6.77 -1.27 -2.35
C VAL A 150 -6.81 -2.24 -3.51
N ALA A 151 -6.20 -3.42 -3.39
CA ALA A 151 -6.13 -4.41 -4.46
C ALA A 151 -7.53 -4.91 -4.89
N TRP A 152 -8.41 -5.25 -3.93
CA TRP A 152 -9.80 -5.61 -4.20
C TRP A 152 -10.53 -4.55 -5.03
N THR A 153 -10.37 -3.28 -4.63
CA THR A 153 -11.04 -2.17 -5.32
C THR A 153 -10.39 -1.88 -6.67
N THR A 154 -9.05 -1.98 -6.76
CA THR A 154 -8.32 -1.72 -8.00
C THR A 154 -8.72 -2.67 -9.12
N VAL A 155 -8.85 -3.97 -8.84
CA VAL A 155 -9.27 -4.95 -9.86
C VAL A 155 -10.72 -4.76 -10.29
N LEU A 156 -11.58 -4.19 -9.45
CA LEU A 156 -12.95 -3.82 -9.82
C LEU A 156 -12.99 -2.55 -10.69
N LEU A 157 -12.16 -1.56 -10.38
CA LEU A 157 -12.08 -0.29 -11.14
C LEU A 157 -11.34 -0.47 -12.48
N HIS A 158 -10.34 -1.35 -12.54
CA HIS A 158 -9.45 -1.54 -13.67
C HIS A 158 -9.31 -3.02 -14.07
N PRO A 159 -10.42 -3.73 -14.41
CA PRO A 159 -10.43 -5.18 -14.57
C PRO A 159 -9.57 -5.72 -15.71
N SER A 160 -9.20 -4.89 -16.69
CA SER A 160 -8.32 -5.28 -17.79
C SER A 160 -6.82 -5.17 -17.49
N ARG A 161 -6.45 -4.58 -16.35
CA ARG A 161 -5.05 -4.31 -15.99
C ARG A 161 -4.47 -5.41 -15.09
N PHE A 162 -5.28 -6.34 -14.60
CA PHE A 162 -4.82 -7.40 -13.71
C PHE A 162 -5.33 -8.75 -14.16
N THR A 163 -4.44 -9.75 -14.12
CA THR A 163 -4.72 -11.11 -14.59
C THR A 163 -5.06 -12.07 -13.44
N ALA A 164 -4.62 -11.76 -12.23
CA ALA A 164 -4.94 -12.52 -11.02
C ALA A 164 -4.79 -11.62 -9.78
N LEU A 165 -5.41 -12.00 -8.68
CA LEU A 165 -5.35 -11.30 -7.39
C LEU A 165 -5.01 -12.27 -6.25
N ILE A 166 -4.02 -11.89 -5.44
CA ILE A 166 -3.75 -12.52 -4.15
C ILE A 166 -4.00 -11.48 -3.06
N ALA A 167 -5.00 -11.69 -2.21
CA ALA A 167 -5.31 -10.80 -1.10
C ALA A 167 -4.99 -11.47 0.23
N MET A 168 -4.39 -10.71 1.15
CA MET A 168 -3.98 -11.23 2.45
C MET A 168 -4.61 -10.45 3.60
N SER A 169 -5.02 -11.17 4.63
CA SER A 169 -5.54 -10.69 5.92
C SER A 169 -6.89 -9.97 5.87
N VAL A 170 -7.22 -9.21 4.85
CA VAL A 170 -8.47 -8.47 4.75
C VAL A 170 -9.37 -9.05 3.66
N PRO A 171 -10.44 -9.77 4.03
CA PRO A 171 -11.39 -10.35 3.07
C PRO A 171 -12.34 -9.28 2.50
N TYR A 172 -12.83 -9.52 1.28
CA TYR A 172 -13.83 -8.67 0.63
C TYR A 172 -15.06 -9.48 0.22
N GLY A 173 -16.21 -9.08 0.69
CA GLY A 173 -17.50 -9.73 0.37
C GLY A 173 -18.46 -8.84 -0.43
N GLY A 174 -17.91 -7.83 -1.13
CA GLY A 174 -18.68 -6.82 -1.86
C GLY A 174 -18.86 -5.52 -1.06
N ARG A 175 -19.33 -4.49 -1.77
CA ARG A 175 -19.61 -3.19 -1.16
C ARG A 175 -20.76 -3.30 -0.15
N VAL A 176 -20.54 -2.79 1.05
CA VAL A 176 -21.53 -2.78 2.12
C VAL A 176 -22.61 -1.72 1.91
N ALA A 177 -23.83 -1.96 2.43
CA ALA A 177 -24.97 -1.05 2.25
C ALA A 177 -24.82 0.26 3.03
N GLN A 178 -24.19 0.22 4.21
CA GLN A 178 -23.94 1.38 5.08
C GLN A 178 -22.43 1.68 5.10
N SER A 179 -22.10 2.96 5.29
CA SER A 179 -20.69 3.36 5.47
C SER A 179 -20.07 2.64 6.67
N PRO A 180 -18.88 2.01 6.50
CA PRO A 180 -18.19 1.39 7.62
C PRO A 180 -17.94 2.35 8.79
N MET A 181 -17.66 3.62 8.48
CA MET A 181 -17.44 4.64 9.51
C MET A 181 -18.68 4.90 10.36
N ASP A 182 -19.86 4.85 9.76
CA ASP A 182 -21.11 5.08 10.50
C ASP A 182 -21.42 3.86 11.37
N SER A 183 -21.24 2.64 10.85
CA SER A 183 -21.38 1.40 11.64
C SER A 183 -20.42 1.38 12.84
N TRP A 184 -19.15 1.73 12.65
CA TRP A 184 -18.19 1.77 13.75
C TRP A 184 -18.50 2.87 14.78
N ARG A 185 -19.04 4.01 14.38
CA ARG A 185 -19.51 5.04 15.32
C ARG A 185 -20.68 4.56 16.15
N GLU A 186 -21.60 3.80 15.55
CA GLU A 186 -22.72 3.20 16.24
C GLU A 186 -22.26 2.10 17.21
N ASP A 187 -21.35 1.21 16.79
CA ASP A 187 -20.90 0.06 17.57
C ASP A 187 -20.02 0.46 18.77
N PHE A 188 -19.10 1.40 18.57
CA PHE A 188 -18.10 1.78 19.58
C PHE A 188 -18.51 3.03 20.39
N GLY A 189 -19.33 3.92 19.85
CA GLY A 189 -19.74 5.16 20.52
C GLY A 189 -18.53 5.99 20.96
N GLU A 190 -18.41 6.19 22.30
CA GLU A 190 -17.26 6.87 22.91
C GLU A 190 -16.07 5.95 23.20
N ASN A 191 -16.24 4.64 23.05
CA ASN A 191 -15.18 3.68 23.29
C ASN A 191 -14.08 3.76 22.25
N PHE A 192 -12.91 3.30 22.64
CA PHE A 192 -11.74 3.29 21.79
C PHE A 192 -11.89 2.21 20.71
N PHE A 193 -11.78 2.65 19.46
CA PHE A 193 -11.49 1.82 18.31
C PHE A 193 -10.45 2.57 17.47
N TYR A 194 -9.37 1.90 17.10
CA TYR A 194 -8.22 2.58 16.50
C TYR A 194 -8.58 3.34 15.22
N ILE A 195 -9.51 2.83 14.39
CA ILE A 195 -9.97 3.52 13.18
C ILE A 195 -10.67 4.84 13.53
N LEU A 196 -11.50 4.86 14.57
CA LEU A 196 -12.13 6.10 15.05
C LEU A 196 -11.09 7.07 15.63
N TYR A 197 -10.06 6.54 16.32
CA TYR A 197 -8.95 7.34 16.84
C TYR A 197 -8.12 7.98 15.72
N HIS A 198 -7.87 7.28 14.61
CA HIS A 198 -7.23 7.84 13.41
C HIS A 198 -8.04 8.98 12.79
N ASN A 199 -9.34 9.01 13.01
CA ASN A 199 -10.27 10.02 12.51
C ASN A 199 -10.52 11.17 13.51
N GLU A 200 -9.92 11.15 14.70
CA GLU A 200 -10.03 12.28 15.65
C GLU A 200 -9.41 13.54 15.03
N PRO A 201 -10.07 14.72 15.21
CA PRO A 201 -9.56 15.97 14.67
C PRO A 201 -8.26 16.39 15.35
N GLY A 202 -7.48 17.24 14.66
CA GLY A 202 -6.27 17.84 15.22
C GLY A 202 -5.01 16.99 15.11
N GLY A 203 -5.06 15.82 14.44
CA GLY A 203 -3.86 15.03 14.20
C GLY A 203 -3.34 14.31 15.45
N VAL A 204 -4.22 13.94 16.36
CA VAL A 204 -3.84 13.34 17.67
C VAL A 204 -3.16 11.98 17.49
N ALA A 205 -3.57 11.18 16.50
CA ALA A 205 -2.98 9.89 16.22
C ALA A 205 -1.56 10.02 15.66
N GLU A 206 -1.37 10.90 14.67
CA GLU A 206 -0.03 11.19 14.12
C GLU A 206 0.91 11.70 15.21
N ALA A 207 0.45 12.65 16.03
CA ALA A 207 1.26 13.24 17.09
C ALA A 207 1.74 12.17 18.10
N GLU A 208 0.89 11.20 18.46
CA GLU A 208 1.28 10.09 19.33
C GLU A 208 2.32 9.19 18.63
N TYR A 209 2.07 8.81 17.38
CA TYR A 209 2.87 7.81 16.68
C TYR A 209 4.20 8.38 16.21
N ASP A 210 4.23 9.60 15.71
CA ASP A 210 5.45 10.31 15.30
C ASP A 210 6.39 10.57 16.49
N ALA A 211 5.82 10.78 17.70
CA ALA A 211 6.62 10.90 18.92
C ALA A 211 7.19 9.55 19.40
N HIS A 212 6.58 8.43 19.04
CA HIS A 212 6.92 7.10 19.55
C HIS A 212 6.84 6.00 18.48
N PRO A 213 7.50 6.12 17.32
CA PRO A 213 7.34 5.19 16.20
C PRO A 213 7.69 3.75 16.59
N ARG A 214 8.83 3.54 17.26
CA ARG A 214 9.21 2.21 17.78
C ARG A 214 8.20 1.69 18.80
N GLY A 215 7.67 2.58 19.64
CA GLY A 215 6.67 2.23 20.64
C GLY A 215 5.40 1.64 20.05
N LEU A 216 4.93 2.17 18.92
CA LEU A 216 3.78 1.66 18.20
C LEU A 216 4.13 0.38 17.43
N ILE A 217 5.13 0.45 16.55
CA ILE A 217 5.46 -0.65 15.62
C ILE A 217 5.80 -1.94 16.38
N SER A 218 6.62 -1.86 17.43
CA SER A 218 6.97 -3.05 18.24
C SER A 218 5.78 -3.70 18.95
N ARG A 219 4.70 -2.95 19.20
CA ARG A 219 3.48 -3.48 19.83
C ARG A 219 2.51 -4.09 18.80
N LEU A 220 2.55 -3.60 17.58
CA LEU A 220 1.73 -4.12 16.48
C LEU A 220 2.36 -5.35 15.84
N TYR A 221 3.69 -5.36 15.66
CA TYR A 221 4.43 -6.46 15.03
C TYR A 221 4.67 -7.61 16.02
N LEU A 222 3.57 -8.18 16.51
CA LEU A 222 3.59 -9.29 17.44
C LEU A 222 2.64 -10.39 16.97
N SER A 223 3.07 -11.63 17.15
CA SER A 223 2.18 -12.78 16.98
C SER A 223 1.04 -12.77 18.02
N PRO A 224 -0.13 -13.38 17.75
CA PRO A 224 -1.32 -13.31 18.60
C PRO A 224 -1.06 -13.65 20.08
N ASN A 225 -0.25 -14.69 20.31
CA ASN A 225 0.05 -15.21 21.65
C ASN A 225 1.37 -14.69 22.24
N ALA A 226 2.01 -13.69 21.61
CA ALA A 226 3.27 -13.15 22.08
C ALA A 226 3.12 -12.55 23.49
N PRO A 227 4.07 -12.82 24.42
CA PRO A 227 4.02 -12.29 25.78
C PRO A 227 4.10 -10.76 25.78
N ARG A 228 3.18 -10.13 26.52
CA ARG A 228 3.06 -8.66 26.64
C ARG A 228 2.99 -8.23 28.10
N GLU A 229 3.44 -7.03 28.39
CA GLU A 229 3.10 -6.35 29.64
C GLU A 229 1.62 -5.91 29.63
N PRO A 230 1.01 -5.70 30.81
CA PRO A 230 -0.33 -5.15 30.87
C PRO A 230 -0.44 -3.78 30.19
N SER A 231 -1.60 -3.49 29.61
CA SER A 231 -1.91 -2.16 29.06
C SER A 231 -1.86 -1.09 30.15
N ILE A 232 -1.29 0.08 29.83
CA ILE A 232 -1.23 1.23 30.74
C ILE A 232 -2.61 1.91 30.82
N ILE A 233 -3.30 2.00 29.67
CA ILE A 233 -4.65 2.59 29.59
C ILE A 233 -5.68 1.47 29.54
N THR A 234 -6.46 1.33 30.58
CA THR A 234 -7.52 0.32 30.70
C THR A 234 -8.94 0.91 30.60
N ASP A 235 -9.09 2.22 30.70
CA ASP A 235 -10.37 2.90 30.48
C ASP A 235 -10.77 2.74 28.98
N PRO A 236 -11.95 2.19 28.67
CA PRO A 236 -12.35 1.92 27.29
C PRO A 236 -12.61 3.18 26.47
N ARG A 237 -12.83 4.35 27.07
CA ARG A 237 -13.17 5.59 26.34
C ARG A 237 -12.00 6.15 25.57
N ARG A 238 -12.24 6.64 24.33
CA ARG A 238 -11.21 7.31 23.51
C ARG A 238 -10.54 8.49 24.22
N SER A 239 -11.31 9.24 24.99
CA SER A 239 -10.81 10.40 25.74
C SER A 239 -9.78 10.06 26.83
N ALA A 240 -9.63 8.79 27.22
CA ALA A 240 -8.68 8.37 28.24
C ALA A 240 -7.22 8.30 27.73
N GLY A 241 -6.98 8.41 26.45
CA GLY A 241 -5.65 8.45 25.85
C GLY A 241 -5.51 7.63 24.58
N GLY A 242 -4.30 7.66 24.02
CA GLY A 242 -3.97 7.11 22.72
C GLY A 242 -3.87 5.59 22.65
N TRP A 243 -3.45 5.09 21.50
CA TRP A 243 -3.41 3.66 21.22
C TRP A 243 -2.22 2.95 21.86
N ILE A 244 -1.03 3.56 21.83
CA ILE A 244 0.20 2.94 22.35
C ILE A 244 0.02 2.51 23.83
N GLY A 245 -0.60 3.34 24.64
CA GLY A 245 -0.85 3.03 26.05
C GLY A 245 -1.87 1.90 26.28
N ARG A 246 -2.69 1.58 25.27
CA ARG A 246 -3.68 0.47 25.28
C ARG A 246 -3.09 -0.85 24.81
N LEU A 247 -2.02 -0.79 24.04
CA LEU A 247 -1.27 -1.95 23.61
C LEU A 247 -0.24 -2.33 24.67
N GLY A 248 -0.26 -3.55 25.15
CA GLY A 248 0.77 -4.06 26.05
C GLY A 248 2.14 -4.05 25.38
N ALA A 249 3.17 -3.58 26.10
CA ALA A 249 4.53 -3.62 25.57
C ALA A 249 5.01 -5.06 25.37
N PRO A 250 5.76 -5.36 24.29
CA PRO A 250 6.30 -6.71 24.08
C PRO A 250 7.35 -7.05 25.16
N LYS A 251 7.40 -8.33 25.58
CA LYS A 251 8.46 -8.87 26.46
C LYS A 251 9.67 -9.37 25.67
N GLY A 252 9.67 -9.21 24.37
CA GLY A 252 10.72 -9.59 23.43
C GLY A 252 10.16 -9.50 22.01
N LEU A 253 11.02 -9.63 21.02
CA LEU A 253 10.58 -9.75 19.63
C LEU A 253 10.09 -11.18 19.38
N PRO A 254 9.09 -11.37 18.49
CA PRO A 254 8.71 -12.69 18.03
C PRO A 254 9.82 -13.29 17.16
N ASP A 255 9.88 -14.62 17.06
CA ASP A 255 10.95 -15.34 16.36
C ASP A 255 11.08 -14.98 14.86
N TRP A 256 9.99 -14.53 14.25
CA TRP A 256 9.95 -14.12 12.85
C TRP A 256 10.47 -12.70 12.58
N LEU A 257 10.67 -11.87 13.63
CA LEU A 257 11.07 -10.47 13.51
C LEU A 257 12.45 -10.24 14.17
N ARG A 258 13.49 -10.08 13.37
CA ARG A 258 14.82 -9.75 13.87
C ARG A 258 14.89 -8.27 14.27
N GLN A 259 15.86 -7.94 15.12
CA GLN A 259 16.09 -6.54 15.55
C GLN A 259 16.34 -5.62 14.36
N GLU A 260 17.13 -6.06 13.39
CA GLU A 260 17.47 -5.28 12.21
C GLU A 260 16.20 -5.01 11.34
N ASP A 261 15.29 -5.98 11.24
CA ASP A 261 14.04 -5.82 10.51
C ASP A 261 13.14 -4.77 11.18
N LEU A 262 13.02 -4.83 12.52
CA LEU A 262 12.29 -3.82 13.28
C LEU A 262 12.92 -2.43 13.15
N ASP A 263 14.24 -2.34 13.25
CA ASP A 263 15.00 -1.08 13.12
C ASP A 263 14.78 -0.46 11.73
N TYR A 264 14.79 -1.28 10.68
CA TYR A 264 14.53 -0.83 9.32
C TYR A 264 13.09 -0.28 9.19
N VAL A 265 12.09 -1.03 9.62
CA VAL A 265 10.68 -0.57 9.54
C VAL A 265 10.48 0.71 10.34
N VAL A 266 11.03 0.80 11.56
CA VAL A 266 10.94 2.02 12.39
C VAL A 266 11.56 3.21 11.67
N SER A 267 12.73 3.05 11.04
CA SER A 267 13.39 4.13 10.31
C SER A 267 12.57 4.67 9.14
N GLN A 268 11.77 3.83 8.47
CA GLN A 268 10.87 4.28 7.40
C GLN A 268 9.81 5.26 7.94
N PHE A 269 9.27 5.00 9.14
CA PHE A 269 8.28 5.87 9.78
C PHE A 269 8.89 7.07 10.48
N GLU A 270 10.12 6.98 11.02
CA GLU A 270 10.87 8.15 11.51
C GLU A 270 11.10 9.18 10.39
N ASN A 271 11.31 8.71 9.16
CA ASN A 271 11.53 9.58 8.00
C ASN A 271 10.20 10.07 7.36
N ALA A 272 9.20 9.20 7.24
CA ALA A 272 7.97 9.49 6.52
C ALA A 272 6.86 10.10 7.39
N GLY A 273 6.86 9.81 8.70
CA GLY A 273 5.74 10.04 9.60
C GLY A 273 4.58 9.07 9.35
N PHE A 274 3.56 9.13 10.22
CA PHE A 274 2.38 8.26 10.12
C PHE A 274 1.19 8.87 9.39
N ARG A 275 1.22 10.19 9.14
CA ARG A 275 0.07 10.93 8.57
C ARG A 275 -0.40 10.34 7.24
N GLY A 276 0.51 10.00 6.34
CA GLY A 276 0.18 9.44 5.02
C GLY A 276 -0.67 8.18 5.17
N GLY A 277 -0.18 7.22 5.95
CA GLY A 277 -0.90 5.97 6.21
C GLY A 277 -2.23 6.16 6.96
N ILE A 278 -2.30 7.11 7.91
CA ILE A 278 -3.54 7.44 8.62
C ILE A 278 -4.60 8.02 7.67
N ASN A 279 -4.20 8.75 6.64
CA ASN A 279 -5.15 9.32 5.68
C ASN A 279 -5.94 8.26 4.90
N TYR A 280 -5.45 7.04 4.74
CA TYR A 280 -6.24 5.93 4.19
C TYR A 280 -7.48 5.65 5.07
N TYR A 281 -7.32 5.60 6.39
CA TYR A 281 -8.41 5.41 7.35
C TYR A 281 -9.40 6.57 7.36
N ARG A 282 -8.94 7.81 7.13
CA ARG A 282 -9.78 9.00 7.04
C ARG A 282 -10.66 9.00 5.78
N ASN A 283 -10.30 8.20 4.80
CA ASN A 283 -11.06 8.07 3.55
C ASN A 283 -12.10 6.95 3.55
N PHE A 284 -12.30 6.17 4.62
CA PHE A 284 -13.29 5.06 4.60
C PHE A 284 -14.70 5.52 4.17
N HIS A 285 -15.19 6.63 4.73
CA HIS A 285 -16.50 7.15 4.36
C HIS A 285 -16.50 7.66 2.91
N ARG A 286 -15.49 8.43 2.54
CA ARG A 286 -15.32 8.95 1.18
C ARG A 286 -15.20 7.83 0.16
N ASN A 287 -14.44 6.80 0.44
CA ASN A 287 -14.29 5.63 -0.41
C ASN A 287 -15.64 4.93 -0.62
N TRP A 288 -16.43 4.79 0.44
CA TRP A 288 -17.77 4.24 0.34
C TRP A 288 -18.69 5.08 -0.56
N GLU A 289 -18.65 6.41 -0.46
CA GLU A 289 -19.43 7.31 -1.32
C GLU A 289 -19.05 7.17 -2.80
N ILE A 290 -17.75 7.33 -3.12
CA ILE A 290 -17.29 7.40 -4.52
C ILE A 290 -17.30 6.05 -5.25
N THR A 291 -17.47 4.95 -4.52
CA THR A 291 -17.57 3.59 -5.08
C THR A 291 -19.01 3.06 -5.16
N GLU A 292 -20.04 3.94 -5.11
CA GLU A 292 -21.43 3.53 -5.23
C GLU A 292 -21.70 2.72 -6.51
N HIS A 293 -21.07 3.09 -7.60
CA HIS A 293 -21.17 2.40 -8.90
C HIS A 293 -20.62 0.96 -8.89
N LEU A 294 -19.86 0.57 -7.87
CA LEU A 294 -19.37 -0.82 -7.68
C LEU A 294 -20.36 -1.68 -6.86
N GLN A 295 -21.55 -1.19 -6.54
CA GLN A 295 -22.55 -1.98 -5.83
C GLN A 295 -22.95 -3.22 -6.65
N GLY A 296 -22.68 -4.41 -6.12
CA GLY A 296 -22.96 -5.69 -6.80
C GLY A 296 -21.96 -6.07 -7.90
N ALA A 297 -20.87 -5.28 -8.08
CA ALA A 297 -19.81 -5.66 -8.99
C ALA A 297 -19.03 -6.87 -8.47
N THR A 298 -18.58 -7.73 -9.39
CA THR A 298 -17.83 -8.96 -9.09
C THR A 298 -16.49 -8.99 -9.79
N ILE A 299 -15.52 -9.64 -9.16
CA ILE A 299 -14.16 -9.88 -9.67
C ILE A 299 -14.19 -11.18 -10.46
N LYS A 300 -13.73 -11.14 -11.72
CA LYS A 300 -13.79 -12.27 -12.66
C LYS A 300 -12.46 -12.96 -12.87
N ILE A 301 -11.36 -12.34 -12.45
CA ILE A 301 -10.03 -12.94 -12.52
C ILE A 301 -9.84 -13.94 -11.38
N PRO A 302 -8.91 -14.90 -11.52
CA PRO A 302 -8.55 -15.83 -10.45
C PRO A 302 -8.15 -15.11 -9.16
N VAL A 303 -8.65 -15.58 -8.02
CA VAL A 303 -8.40 -15.00 -6.70
C VAL A 303 -7.89 -16.07 -5.73
N LEU A 304 -6.83 -15.74 -5.00
CA LEU A 304 -6.38 -16.46 -3.81
C LEU A 304 -6.54 -15.53 -2.58
N PHE A 305 -7.03 -16.09 -1.47
CA PHE A 305 -7.03 -15.39 -0.18
C PHE A 305 -6.18 -16.15 0.83
N ILE A 306 -5.29 -15.43 1.55
CA ILE A 306 -4.41 -16.00 2.58
C ILE A 306 -4.57 -15.18 3.87
N ALA A 307 -4.69 -15.85 5.02
CA ALA A 307 -4.69 -15.17 6.33
C ALA A 307 -4.13 -16.09 7.42
N GLY A 308 -3.66 -15.49 8.49
CA GLY A 308 -3.37 -16.23 9.72
C GLY A 308 -4.65 -16.49 10.50
N SER A 309 -4.82 -17.69 11.07
CA SER A 309 -6.03 -18.03 11.84
C SER A 309 -6.20 -17.24 13.13
N GLY A 310 -5.11 -16.64 13.63
CA GLY A 310 -5.10 -15.75 14.81
C GLY A 310 -5.19 -14.26 14.47
N ASP A 311 -5.40 -13.91 13.19
CA ASP A 311 -5.55 -12.52 12.79
C ASP A 311 -6.87 -11.93 13.33
N SER A 312 -6.77 -10.83 14.08
CA SER A 312 -7.94 -10.14 14.64
C SER A 312 -8.86 -9.54 13.59
N VAL A 313 -8.36 -9.26 12.38
CA VAL A 313 -9.14 -8.68 11.28
C VAL A 313 -10.20 -9.66 10.77
N ILE A 314 -9.89 -10.95 10.73
CA ILE A 314 -10.86 -11.98 10.34
C ILE A 314 -11.78 -12.40 11.50
N ALA A 315 -11.56 -11.87 12.72
CA ALA A 315 -12.41 -12.08 13.90
C ALA A 315 -12.72 -13.56 14.20
N GLY A 316 -11.73 -14.46 14.01
CA GLY A 316 -11.88 -15.90 14.24
C GLY A 316 -12.77 -16.61 13.20
N ALA A 317 -12.98 -16.03 12.03
CA ALA A 317 -13.68 -16.70 10.94
C ALA A 317 -12.87 -17.92 10.46
N ASP A 318 -13.56 -19.05 10.28
CA ASP A 318 -12.99 -20.25 9.66
C ASP A 318 -12.94 -20.13 8.12
N LYS A 319 -12.34 -21.16 7.48
CA LYS A 319 -12.21 -21.22 6.03
C LYS A 319 -13.59 -21.15 5.32
N ASP A 320 -14.60 -21.84 5.83
CA ASP A 320 -15.90 -21.92 5.18
C ASP A 320 -16.60 -20.55 5.20
N ARG A 321 -16.54 -19.84 6.34
CA ARG A 321 -17.10 -18.49 6.48
C ARG A 321 -16.37 -17.47 5.58
N LEU A 322 -15.06 -17.55 5.49
CA LEU A 322 -14.27 -16.68 4.60
C LEU A 322 -14.58 -16.99 3.14
N THR A 323 -14.61 -18.27 2.76
CA THR A 323 -15.00 -18.70 1.42
C THR A 323 -16.38 -18.19 1.04
N ALA A 324 -17.38 -18.37 1.90
CA ALA A 324 -18.72 -17.87 1.68
C ALA A 324 -18.79 -16.33 1.59
N THR A 325 -17.94 -15.63 2.32
CA THR A 325 -17.86 -14.16 2.27
C THR A 325 -17.26 -13.69 0.95
N ILE A 326 -16.09 -14.20 0.59
CA ILE A 326 -15.33 -13.74 -0.58
C ILE A 326 -16.02 -14.15 -1.89
N SER A 327 -16.62 -15.34 -1.95
CA SER A 327 -17.35 -15.81 -3.14
C SER A 327 -18.58 -14.96 -3.51
N ARG A 328 -19.03 -14.05 -2.64
CA ARG A 328 -20.05 -13.06 -3.02
C ARG A 328 -19.53 -12.00 -3.98
N ALA A 329 -18.22 -11.75 -3.96
CA ALA A 329 -17.58 -10.71 -4.75
C ALA A 329 -16.53 -11.23 -5.75
N ALA A 330 -16.04 -12.46 -5.59
CA ALA A 330 -15.06 -13.11 -6.47
C ALA A 330 -15.69 -14.33 -7.13
N GLU A 331 -15.88 -14.28 -8.45
CA GLU A 331 -16.50 -15.39 -9.22
C GLU A 331 -15.54 -16.59 -9.38
N ASP A 332 -14.22 -16.33 -9.42
CA ASP A 332 -13.18 -17.35 -9.57
C ASP A 332 -12.26 -17.38 -8.33
N LEU A 333 -12.86 -17.61 -7.16
CA LEU A 333 -12.09 -17.84 -5.93
C LEU A 333 -11.48 -19.25 -5.96
N ARG A 334 -10.16 -19.34 -6.11
CA ARG A 334 -9.44 -20.62 -6.23
C ARG A 334 -9.23 -21.30 -4.90
N ASP A 335 -8.80 -20.55 -3.88
CA ASP A 335 -8.69 -21.07 -2.52
C ASP A 335 -8.73 -19.97 -1.46
N VAL A 336 -8.98 -20.40 -0.23
CA VAL A 336 -8.81 -19.65 1.02
C VAL A 336 -7.85 -20.42 1.90
N VAL A 337 -6.65 -19.90 2.08
CA VAL A 337 -5.60 -20.53 2.90
C VAL A 337 -5.57 -19.87 4.27
N LEU A 338 -5.89 -20.64 5.32
CA LEU A 338 -5.73 -20.21 6.71
C LEU A 338 -4.52 -20.91 7.31
N ILE A 339 -3.50 -20.11 7.68
CA ILE A 339 -2.28 -20.63 8.31
C ILE A 339 -2.50 -20.67 9.82
N PRO A 340 -2.42 -21.87 10.45
CA PRO A 340 -2.73 -22.03 11.88
C PRO A 340 -1.79 -21.21 12.77
N GLU A 341 -2.34 -20.62 13.85
CA GLU A 341 -1.63 -19.91 14.91
C GLU A 341 -0.87 -18.64 14.47
N ILE A 342 -0.91 -18.29 13.18
CA ILE A 342 -0.29 -17.10 12.63
C ILE A 342 -1.23 -15.90 12.78
N GLY A 343 -0.64 -14.72 13.01
CA GLY A 343 -1.35 -13.45 13.19
C GLY A 343 -1.57 -12.70 11.89
N HIS A 344 -1.58 -11.39 12.02
CA HIS A 344 -1.91 -10.45 10.94
C HIS A 344 -0.83 -10.36 9.86
N TRP A 345 0.44 -10.45 10.24
CA TRP A 345 1.58 -10.24 9.34
C TRP A 345 1.95 -11.52 8.58
N VAL A 346 0.96 -12.16 7.99
CA VAL A 346 1.04 -13.55 7.46
C VAL A 346 2.23 -13.77 6.53
N GLN A 347 2.55 -12.81 5.66
CA GLN A 347 3.68 -12.88 4.72
C GLN A 347 5.05 -12.77 5.41
N GLN A 348 5.08 -12.28 6.65
CA GLN A 348 6.27 -12.09 7.46
C GLN A 348 6.36 -13.13 8.59
N GLU A 349 5.22 -13.50 9.21
CA GLU A 349 5.16 -14.47 10.30
C GLU A 349 5.34 -15.91 9.80
N ALA A 350 4.80 -16.22 8.62
CA ALA A 350 4.84 -17.57 8.01
C ALA A 350 5.25 -17.48 6.53
N PRO A 351 6.48 -17.00 6.22
CA PRO A 351 6.88 -16.79 4.84
C PRO A 351 6.95 -18.07 4.01
N ALA A 352 7.28 -19.20 4.60
CA ALA A 352 7.38 -20.48 3.87
C ALA A 352 6.00 -20.97 3.41
N GLU A 353 5.02 -20.98 4.30
CA GLU A 353 3.64 -21.39 4.02
C GLU A 353 2.95 -20.42 3.07
N THR A 354 3.15 -19.11 3.28
CA THR A 354 2.62 -18.07 2.40
C THR A 354 3.19 -18.20 0.99
N ASN A 355 4.50 -18.37 0.87
CA ASN A 355 5.18 -18.56 -0.41
C ASN A 355 4.71 -19.84 -1.13
N ALA A 356 4.51 -20.92 -0.40
CA ALA A 356 4.00 -22.17 -0.96
C ALA A 356 2.60 -21.99 -1.54
N ALA A 357 1.68 -21.36 -0.80
CA ALA A 357 0.33 -21.06 -1.25
C ALA A 357 0.32 -20.12 -2.48
N MET A 358 1.15 -19.09 -2.47
CA MET A 358 1.31 -18.19 -3.62
C MET A 358 1.79 -18.96 -4.86
N MET A 359 2.83 -19.81 -4.74
CA MET A 359 3.38 -20.55 -5.87
C MET A 359 2.42 -21.62 -6.40
N GLU A 360 1.67 -22.30 -5.53
CA GLU A 360 0.62 -23.24 -5.95
C GLU A 360 -0.44 -22.53 -6.81
N PHE A 361 -0.90 -21.36 -6.35
CA PHE A 361 -1.85 -20.55 -7.09
C PHE A 361 -1.28 -20.06 -8.42
N LEU A 362 -0.08 -19.47 -8.44
CA LEU A 362 0.57 -18.94 -9.65
C LEU A 362 0.81 -20.04 -10.70
N ASN A 363 1.18 -21.25 -10.29
CA ASN A 363 1.34 -22.40 -11.18
C ASN A 363 0.01 -22.93 -11.74
N SER A 364 -1.13 -22.51 -11.20
CA SER A 364 -2.47 -22.89 -11.66
C SER A 364 -3.09 -21.92 -12.67
N LEU A 365 -2.43 -20.77 -12.90
CA LEU A 365 -2.87 -19.74 -13.84
C LEU A 365 -2.51 -20.12 -15.28
#